data_56e565a54716286187feb35eaa5147d8
#
_entry.id   56e565a54716286187feb35eaa5147d8
#
_cell.length_a   1.000
_cell.length_b   1.000
_cell.length_c   1.000
_cell.angle_alpha   90.00
_cell.angle_beta   90.00
_cell.angle_gamma   90.00
#
_symmetry.space_group_name_H-M   'P 1'
#
loop_
_entity.id
_entity.type
_entity.pdbx_description
1 polymer ?
#
loop_
_entity_poly.entity_id
_entity_poly.type
_entity_poly.pdbx_seq_one_letter_code
_entity_poly.pdbx_strand_id
1 'polypeptide(L)'
;MFPFRFFYKSRSKQSQRVPAATLRSPSAWQFLPIPSSMNLTAAEDFCRVVASQHYENFTVATRLVPRRLRQHLANVYAFARWSDDLADELASPEESRQALADWRAQLESCFDGRPTHPLFVALADTARHAKLTIEPFANLLSAFEEDQLFDQKQVRVRYETRVELLEYCRRSANPVGRVVLALEGCHEPELLVMSDSICTGLQLVNFWQDIKRDSSVGRVYLPRQDMVGFGVDCALLDGTRATPQVRALLHAEVAWARACFAVGEPLVKQAPLLLRPAIKMFLAGGRAVADAIERAGFDTLSRRPTVSKWQQFRLAADAWLGLRMAAFHAQKSTPG
;
A
#
# COMPACT_ATOMS: atom_id res chain seq x y z
N MET A 1 -2.73 0.69 6.47
CA MET A 1 -2.88 -0.58 5.71
C MET A 1 -2.49 -0.35 4.26
N PHE A 2 -1.34 -0.85 3.85
CA PHE A 2 -0.73 -0.51 2.54
C PHE A 2 -1.29 -1.36 1.40
N PRO A 3 -1.53 -0.81 0.19
CA PRO A 3 -2.02 -1.54 -0.98
C PRO A 3 -1.05 -2.65 -1.46
N PHE A 4 0.13 -2.75 -0.89
CA PHE A 4 1.15 -3.76 -1.22
C PHE A 4 1.07 -5.04 -0.37
N ARG A 5 0.05 -5.26 0.45
CA ARG A 5 -0.12 -6.48 1.26
C ARG A 5 -0.46 -7.76 0.46
N PHE A 6 -0.46 -7.72 -0.87
CA PHE A 6 -0.81 -8.86 -1.72
C PHE A 6 -0.06 -10.16 -1.40
N PHE A 7 1.05 -10.07 -0.74
CA PHE A 7 1.96 -11.19 -0.52
C PHE A 7 2.34 -11.40 0.94
N TYR A 8 1.64 -10.81 1.88
CA TYR A 8 1.98 -10.89 3.29
C TYR A 8 1.67 -12.28 3.87
N LYS A 9 2.70 -12.99 4.29
CA LYS A 9 2.59 -14.17 5.14
C LYS A 9 2.56 -13.68 6.58
N SER A 10 1.40 -13.79 7.26
CA SER A 10 1.30 -13.58 8.69
C SER A 10 2.32 -14.49 9.39
N ARG A 11 3.34 -13.93 10.00
CA ARG A 11 4.09 -14.65 11.01
C ARG A 11 3.27 -14.62 12.30
N SER A 12 2.65 -15.74 12.63
CA SER A 12 2.27 -16.06 14.01
C SER A 12 3.49 -15.85 14.89
N LYS A 13 3.31 -15.23 16.06
CA LYS A 13 4.33 -15.12 17.11
C LYS A 13 4.83 -16.51 17.48
N GLN A 14 5.94 -16.93 16.91
CA GLN A 14 6.75 -18.00 17.45
C GLN A 14 8.19 -17.50 17.58
N SER A 15 8.61 -17.40 18.82
CA SER A 15 9.93 -17.04 19.25
C SER A 15 10.97 -17.99 18.65
N GLN A 16 11.92 -17.47 17.90
CA GLN A 16 13.26 -18.04 17.85
C GLN A 16 14.27 -16.91 18.02
N ARG A 17 15.04 -17.03 19.08
CA ARG A 17 16.07 -16.09 19.51
C ARG A 17 17.19 -16.04 18.48
N VAL A 18 17.34 -14.89 17.85
CA VAL A 18 18.58 -14.43 17.24
C VAL A 18 18.97 -13.19 18.02
N PRO A 19 20.24 -12.97 18.38
CA PRO A 19 20.61 -11.81 19.19
C PRO A 19 20.35 -10.56 18.37
N ALA A 20 19.25 -9.90 18.66
CA ALA A 20 18.85 -8.63 18.10
C ALA A 20 19.41 -7.53 18.99
N ALA A 21 20.62 -7.15 18.75
CA ALA A 21 21.01 -5.81 19.05
C ALA A 21 20.34 -4.91 18.02
N THR A 22 19.35 -4.12 18.50
CA THR A 22 18.90 -2.86 17.94
C THR A 22 18.21 -2.89 16.59
N LEU A 23 17.08 -2.23 16.55
CA LEU A 23 16.30 -1.75 15.40
C LEU A 23 14.92 -2.44 15.20
N ARG A 24 14.16 -2.73 16.25
CA ARG A 24 12.86 -3.42 16.13
C ARG A 24 11.63 -2.62 16.57
N SER A 25 11.75 -1.34 16.90
CA SER A 25 10.58 -0.49 17.17
C SER A 25 10.85 0.97 16.80
N PRO A 26 9.83 1.73 16.40
CA PRO A 26 9.94 3.18 16.23
C PRO A 26 10.52 3.88 17.46
N SER A 27 10.23 3.37 18.66
CA SER A 27 10.77 3.86 19.94
C SER A 27 12.30 3.71 20.05
N ALA A 28 12.91 2.72 19.40
CA ALA A 28 14.35 2.55 19.41
C ALA A 28 15.09 3.55 18.49
N TRP A 29 14.41 4.09 17.51
CA TRP A 29 14.98 5.04 16.54
C TRP A 29 14.92 6.50 16.99
N GLN A 30 14.02 6.85 17.91
CA GLN A 30 13.95 8.18 18.54
C GLN A 30 15.23 8.55 19.29
N PHE A 31 16.08 7.54 19.62
CA PHE A 31 17.31 7.73 20.41
C PHE A 31 18.60 7.59 19.59
N LEU A 32 18.53 7.35 18.28
CA LEU A 32 19.73 7.39 17.48
C LEU A 32 20.17 8.83 17.28
N PRO A 33 21.43 9.20 17.60
CA PRO A 33 21.93 10.53 17.32
C PRO A 33 21.89 10.75 15.81
N ILE A 34 21.05 11.69 15.38
CA ILE A 34 21.03 12.16 14.00
C ILE A 34 22.38 12.87 13.77
N PRO A 35 23.24 12.41 12.86
CA PRO A 35 24.49 13.09 12.57
C PRO A 35 24.21 14.53 12.17
N SER A 36 24.91 15.47 12.75
CA SER A 36 24.78 16.92 12.48
C SER A 36 25.08 17.31 11.02
N SER A 37 25.54 16.36 10.20
CA SER A 37 25.71 16.51 8.75
C SER A 37 25.34 15.19 8.06
N MET A 38 24.03 14.93 7.89
CA MET A 38 23.59 13.77 7.12
C MET A 38 23.68 14.07 5.63
N ASN A 39 24.53 13.34 4.92
CA ASN A 39 24.57 13.39 3.46
C ASN A 39 23.46 12.53 2.84
N LEU A 40 23.10 12.84 1.59
CA LEU A 40 22.05 12.14 0.86
C LEU A 40 22.29 10.61 0.78
N THR A 41 23.53 10.18 0.56
CA THR A 41 23.87 8.76 0.44
C THR A 41 23.54 7.98 1.71
N ALA A 42 23.90 8.52 2.88
CA ALA A 42 23.57 7.89 4.17
C ALA A 42 22.05 7.86 4.43
N ALA A 43 21.33 8.90 4.02
CA ALA A 43 19.87 8.97 4.10
C ALA A 43 19.20 7.92 3.18
N GLU A 44 19.72 7.74 1.99
CA GLU A 44 19.26 6.71 1.04
C GLU A 44 19.57 5.30 1.54
N ASP A 45 20.75 5.08 2.14
CA ASP A 45 21.11 3.80 2.77
C ASP A 45 20.13 3.46 3.90
N PHE A 46 19.80 4.44 4.74
CA PHE A 46 18.77 4.30 5.78
C PHE A 46 17.43 3.83 5.18
N CYS A 47 16.93 4.49 4.15
CA CYS A 47 15.69 4.11 3.49
C CYS A 47 15.75 2.69 2.88
N ARG A 48 16.89 2.28 2.31
CA ARG A 48 17.08 0.92 1.81
C ARG A 48 17.03 -0.12 2.94
N VAL A 49 17.62 0.17 4.09
CA VAL A 49 17.56 -0.72 5.26
C VAL A 49 16.11 -0.87 5.72
N VAL A 50 15.37 0.22 5.93
CA VAL A 50 13.95 0.20 6.30
C VAL A 50 13.15 -0.60 5.27
N ALA A 51 13.36 -0.37 3.98
CA ALA A 51 12.66 -1.08 2.92
C ALA A 51 12.99 -2.59 2.89
N SER A 52 14.20 -3.00 3.25
CA SER A 52 14.63 -4.40 3.20
C SER A 52 14.17 -5.24 4.38
N GLN A 53 14.02 -4.65 5.57
CA GLN A 53 13.70 -5.38 6.80
C GLN A 53 12.28 -5.95 6.83
N HIS A 54 11.37 -5.38 6.07
CA HIS A 54 9.95 -5.69 6.16
C HIS A 54 9.37 -6.42 4.94
N TYR A 55 10.20 -6.83 3.92
CA TYR A 55 9.55 -7.05 2.65
C TYR A 55 10.18 -8.01 1.62
N GLU A 56 9.67 -9.25 1.56
CA GLU A 56 9.93 -10.14 0.41
C GLU A 56 9.32 -9.61 -0.90
N ASN A 57 8.23 -8.86 -0.84
CA ASN A 57 7.43 -8.45 -2.02
C ASN A 57 7.80 -7.07 -2.58
N PHE A 58 8.23 -6.11 -1.75
CA PHE A 58 8.81 -4.86 -2.22
C PHE A 58 10.03 -5.14 -3.09
N THR A 59 10.86 -6.11 -2.69
CA THR A 59 12.02 -6.55 -3.47
C THR A 59 11.62 -7.06 -4.86
N VAL A 60 10.48 -7.75 -5.01
CA VAL A 60 9.97 -8.20 -6.32
C VAL A 60 9.48 -7.00 -7.12
N ALA A 61 8.66 -6.13 -6.53
CA ALA A 61 8.13 -4.95 -7.22
C ALA A 61 9.24 -3.98 -7.66
N THR A 62 10.23 -3.70 -6.79
CA THR A 62 11.36 -2.81 -7.14
C THR A 62 12.29 -3.40 -8.21
N ARG A 63 12.41 -4.72 -8.31
CA ARG A 63 13.17 -5.35 -9.40
C ARG A 63 12.51 -5.20 -10.76
N LEU A 64 11.20 -4.93 -10.81
CA LEU A 64 10.41 -4.76 -12.02
C LEU A 64 10.36 -3.31 -12.52
N VAL A 65 10.96 -2.38 -11.79
CA VAL A 65 11.10 -0.99 -12.23
C VAL A 65 12.52 -0.68 -12.69
N PRO A 66 12.72 0.37 -13.52
CA PRO A 66 14.05 0.82 -13.93
C PRO A 66 14.99 1.04 -12.74
N ARG A 67 16.27 0.68 -12.92
CA ARG A 67 17.27 0.80 -11.83
C ARG A 67 17.33 2.21 -11.23
N ARG A 68 17.19 3.25 -12.08
CA ARG A 68 17.22 4.67 -11.67
C ARG A 68 16.09 5.04 -10.71
N LEU A 69 14.96 4.34 -10.74
CA LEU A 69 13.81 4.63 -9.89
C LEU A 69 13.82 3.86 -8.57
N ARG A 70 14.67 2.83 -8.45
CA ARG A 70 14.64 1.91 -7.29
C ARG A 70 14.90 2.61 -5.97
N GLN A 71 15.83 3.57 -5.97
CA GLN A 71 16.13 4.35 -4.77
C GLN A 71 14.96 5.23 -4.37
N HIS A 72 14.38 5.96 -5.33
CA HIS A 72 13.23 6.81 -5.06
C HIS A 72 12.02 6.00 -4.54
N LEU A 73 11.79 4.82 -5.10
CA LEU A 73 10.75 3.92 -4.58
C LEU A 73 11.07 3.39 -3.18
N ALA A 74 12.35 3.13 -2.86
CA ALA A 74 12.75 2.75 -1.51
C ALA A 74 12.50 3.90 -0.52
N ASN A 75 12.78 5.15 -0.91
CA ASN A 75 12.54 6.33 -0.09
C ASN A 75 11.03 6.52 0.20
N VAL A 76 10.18 6.41 -0.83
CA VAL A 76 8.72 6.50 -0.69
C VAL A 76 8.17 5.34 0.15
N TYR A 77 8.65 4.14 -0.09
CA TYR A 77 8.23 2.97 0.68
C TYR A 77 8.64 3.09 2.15
N ALA A 78 9.87 3.57 2.42
CA ALA A 78 10.34 3.77 3.79
C ALA A 78 9.46 4.78 4.53
N PHE A 79 9.09 5.91 3.88
CA PHE A 79 8.15 6.88 4.44
C PHE A 79 6.83 6.23 4.82
N ALA A 80 6.26 5.53 3.88
CA ALA A 80 4.96 4.94 4.04
C ALA A 80 4.97 3.82 5.11
N ARG A 81 6.01 2.97 5.15
CA ARG A 81 6.14 1.92 6.15
C ARG A 81 6.37 2.49 7.55
N TRP A 82 7.22 3.51 7.66
CA TRP A 82 7.45 4.17 8.94
C TRP A 82 6.17 4.79 9.50
N SER A 83 5.38 5.42 8.63
CA SER A 83 4.08 5.97 9.01
C SER A 83 3.09 4.90 9.47
N ASP A 84 3.08 3.72 8.81
CA ASP A 84 2.28 2.54 9.20
C ASP A 84 2.71 2.01 10.58
N ASP A 85 4.03 1.93 10.85
CA ASP A 85 4.57 1.49 12.13
C ASP A 85 4.22 2.46 13.27
N LEU A 86 4.28 3.78 13.03
CA LEU A 86 3.85 4.78 14.00
C LEU A 86 2.36 4.68 14.31
N ALA A 87 1.55 4.28 13.34
CA ALA A 87 0.13 4.10 13.53
C ALA A 87 -0.22 2.81 14.29
N ASP A 88 0.46 1.69 14.02
CA ASP A 88 0.01 0.35 14.43
C ASP A 88 0.88 -0.30 15.52
N GLU A 89 2.13 0.15 15.76
CA GLU A 89 3.09 -0.57 16.64
C GLU A 89 3.40 0.12 17.96
N LEU A 90 2.85 1.32 18.23
CA LEU A 90 3.06 2.02 19.50
C LEU A 90 2.15 1.46 20.61
N ALA A 91 2.52 1.76 21.86
CA ALA A 91 1.91 1.15 23.04
C ALA A 91 0.47 1.62 23.29
N SER A 92 0.11 2.82 22.83
CA SER A 92 -1.23 3.38 23.00
C SER A 92 -1.68 4.20 21.77
N PRO A 93 -3.00 4.33 21.56
CA PRO A 93 -3.55 5.21 20.54
C PRO A 93 -3.12 6.69 20.70
N GLU A 94 -2.92 7.14 21.92
CA GLU A 94 -2.43 8.49 22.25
C GLU A 94 -1.01 8.70 21.72
N GLU A 95 -0.12 7.75 22.01
CA GLU A 95 1.27 7.76 21.50
C GLU A 95 1.30 7.73 19.98
N SER A 96 0.47 6.90 19.34
CA SER A 96 0.36 6.83 17.89
C SER A 96 -0.07 8.15 17.27
N ARG A 97 -1.07 8.82 17.87
CA ARG A 97 -1.54 10.13 17.39
C ARG A 97 -0.48 11.22 17.54
N GLN A 98 0.20 11.28 18.69
CA GLN A 98 1.27 12.25 18.90
C GLN A 98 2.42 12.02 17.92
N ALA A 99 2.84 10.77 17.76
CA ALA A 99 3.91 10.40 16.82
C ALA A 99 3.55 10.73 15.36
N LEU A 100 2.30 10.49 14.93
CA LEU A 100 1.83 10.87 13.59
C LEU A 100 1.78 12.40 13.42
N ALA A 101 1.39 13.16 14.45
CA ALA A 101 1.40 14.63 14.42
C ALA A 101 2.83 15.17 14.30
N ASP A 102 3.78 14.65 15.09
CA ASP A 102 5.19 15.02 15.00
C ASP A 102 5.79 14.64 13.64
N TRP A 103 5.37 13.50 13.08
CA TRP A 103 5.79 13.02 11.76
C TRP A 103 5.26 13.91 10.64
N ARG A 104 4.03 14.42 10.77
CA ARG A 104 3.45 15.41 9.87
C ARG A 104 4.22 16.73 9.91
N ALA A 105 4.57 17.24 11.08
CA ALA A 105 5.37 18.46 11.21
C ALA A 105 6.75 18.29 10.54
N GLN A 106 7.38 17.12 10.63
CA GLN A 106 8.62 16.82 9.92
C GLN A 106 8.43 16.72 8.40
N LEU A 107 7.31 16.19 7.92
CA LEU A 107 6.94 16.19 6.50
C LEU A 107 6.81 17.62 5.97
N GLU A 108 6.11 18.50 6.68
CA GLU A 108 5.96 19.91 6.34
C GLU A 108 7.32 20.62 6.30
N SER A 109 8.14 20.43 7.34
CA SER A 109 9.51 20.96 7.38
C SER A 109 10.37 20.47 6.21
N CYS A 110 10.18 19.21 5.77
CA CYS A 110 10.87 18.65 4.61
C CYS A 110 10.53 19.42 3.32
N PHE A 111 9.26 19.72 3.09
CA PHE A 111 8.82 20.46 1.91
C PHE A 111 9.12 21.96 2.00
N ASP A 112 9.35 22.50 3.19
CA ASP A 112 9.92 23.83 3.42
C ASP A 112 11.44 23.89 3.18
N GLY A 113 12.07 22.79 2.77
CA GLY A 113 13.51 22.73 2.50
C GLY A 113 14.37 22.52 3.75
N ARG A 114 13.83 22.12 4.87
CA ARG A 114 14.51 21.92 6.16
C ARG A 114 14.37 20.49 6.71
N PRO A 115 14.67 19.44 5.91
CA PRO A 115 14.58 18.06 6.37
C PRO A 115 15.67 17.78 7.43
N THR A 116 15.27 17.21 8.57
CA THR A 116 16.20 16.85 9.66
C THR A 116 16.35 15.34 9.83
N HIS A 117 15.30 14.56 9.60
CA HIS A 117 15.33 13.11 9.71
C HIS A 117 15.87 12.48 8.41
N PRO A 118 16.69 11.41 8.46
CA PRO A 118 17.27 10.75 7.28
C PRO A 118 16.25 10.44 6.19
N LEU A 119 15.12 9.88 6.59
CA LEU A 119 14.04 9.53 5.67
C LEU A 119 13.53 10.77 4.91
N PHE A 120 13.37 11.91 5.57
CA PHE A 120 12.93 13.15 4.92
C PHE A 120 14.01 13.78 4.06
N VAL A 121 15.30 13.62 4.37
CA VAL A 121 16.39 14.02 3.48
C VAL A 121 16.32 13.26 2.15
N ALA A 122 16.14 11.95 2.20
CA ALA A 122 15.99 11.10 1.01
C ALA A 122 14.67 11.36 0.27
N LEU A 123 13.59 11.64 1.02
CA LEU A 123 12.28 11.95 0.44
C LEU A 123 12.28 13.30 -0.28
N ALA A 124 12.97 14.33 0.27
CA ALA A 124 13.13 15.64 -0.37
C ALA A 124 13.83 15.53 -1.73
N ASP A 125 14.84 14.65 -1.84
CA ASP A 125 15.50 14.38 -3.12
C ASP A 125 14.53 13.73 -4.12
N THR A 126 13.77 12.74 -3.67
CA THR A 126 12.74 12.08 -4.49
C THR A 126 11.66 13.06 -4.95
N ALA A 127 11.19 13.94 -4.04
CA ALA A 127 10.17 14.93 -4.35
C ALA A 127 10.66 15.93 -5.41
N ARG A 128 11.91 16.39 -5.31
CA ARG A 128 12.53 17.26 -6.32
C ARG A 128 12.68 16.55 -7.67
N HIS A 129 13.13 15.29 -7.67
CA HIS A 129 13.31 14.51 -8.90
C HIS A 129 11.99 14.33 -9.66
N ALA A 130 10.92 13.99 -8.95
CA ALA A 130 9.61 13.70 -9.54
C ALA A 130 8.67 14.92 -9.56
N LYS A 131 9.13 16.11 -9.14
CA LYS A 131 8.32 17.34 -9.03
C LYS A 131 7.04 17.12 -8.21
N LEU A 132 7.16 16.34 -7.12
CA LEU A 132 6.04 16.04 -6.24
C LEU A 132 5.79 17.19 -5.27
N THR A 133 4.53 17.45 -5.01
CA THR A 133 4.07 18.27 -3.89
C THR A 133 4.00 17.45 -2.60
N ILE A 134 3.72 18.11 -1.49
CA ILE A 134 3.47 17.43 -0.20
C ILE A 134 2.22 16.55 -0.22
N GLU A 135 1.25 16.85 -1.11
CA GLU A 135 -0.10 16.29 -1.10
C GLU A 135 -0.15 14.74 -1.05
N PRO A 136 0.57 13.98 -1.90
CA PRO A 136 0.51 12.51 -1.84
C PRO A 136 0.91 11.94 -0.48
N PHE A 137 1.90 12.54 0.16
CA PHE A 137 2.42 12.10 1.46
C PHE A 137 1.52 12.53 2.61
N ALA A 138 0.99 13.75 2.57
CA ALA A 138 0.02 14.26 3.53
C ALA A 138 -1.29 13.46 3.49
N ASN A 139 -1.75 13.05 2.30
CA ASN A 139 -2.91 12.18 2.12
C ASN A 139 -2.69 10.81 2.77
N LEU A 140 -1.53 10.19 2.60
CA LEU A 140 -1.20 8.92 3.27
C LEU A 140 -1.22 9.06 4.79
N LEU A 141 -0.64 10.13 5.35
CA LEU A 141 -0.69 10.38 6.79
C LEU A 141 -2.12 10.56 7.27
N SER A 142 -2.95 11.32 6.54
CA SER A 142 -4.37 11.52 6.90
C SER A 142 -5.15 10.20 6.95
N ALA A 143 -4.82 9.24 6.09
CA ALA A 143 -5.44 7.92 6.12
C ALA A 143 -5.01 7.13 7.37
N PHE A 144 -3.73 7.17 7.77
CA PHE A 144 -3.27 6.54 9.00
C PHE A 144 -3.87 7.20 10.26
N GLU A 145 -3.96 8.53 10.28
CA GLU A 145 -4.63 9.28 11.36
C GLU A 145 -6.12 8.90 11.45
N GLU A 146 -6.78 8.72 10.30
CA GLU A 146 -8.17 8.30 10.24
C GLU A 146 -8.35 6.89 10.78
N ASP A 147 -7.43 5.96 10.51
CA ASP A 147 -7.50 4.60 11.03
C ASP A 147 -7.45 4.56 12.57
N GLN A 148 -6.77 5.51 13.23
CA GLN A 148 -6.78 5.63 14.70
C GLN A 148 -8.16 5.99 15.27
N LEU A 149 -9.07 6.54 14.46
CA LEU A 149 -10.41 6.89 14.92
C LEU A 149 -11.36 5.69 15.05
N PHE A 150 -11.07 4.54 14.46
CA PHE A 150 -11.80 3.30 14.71
C PHE A 150 -11.73 2.92 16.20
N ASP A 151 -10.56 3.05 16.80
CA ASP A 151 -10.31 2.65 18.19
C ASP A 151 -10.96 3.59 19.21
N GLN A 152 -11.17 4.88 18.85
CA GLN A 152 -11.69 5.89 19.78
C GLN A 152 -13.21 5.91 19.94
N LYS A 153 -13.95 5.54 18.88
CA LYS A 153 -15.39 5.77 18.83
C LYS A 153 -16.23 4.53 19.06
N GLN A 154 -15.63 3.37 19.26
CA GLN A 154 -16.33 2.07 19.32
C GLN A 154 -17.23 1.82 18.08
N VAL A 155 -17.02 2.58 16.99
CA VAL A 155 -17.75 2.48 15.74
C VAL A 155 -17.00 1.57 14.80
N ARG A 156 -17.43 0.33 14.70
CA ARG A 156 -16.78 -0.68 13.84
C ARG A 156 -16.94 -0.39 12.35
N VAL A 157 -18.13 0.05 11.92
CA VAL A 157 -18.44 0.41 10.52
C VAL A 157 -18.33 1.92 10.39
N ARG A 158 -17.33 2.38 9.64
CA ARG A 158 -17.01 3.80 9.53
C ARG A 158 -17.64 4.49 8.33
N TYR A 159 -17.76 3.77 7.24
CA TYR A 159 -18.21 4.33 5.96
C TYR A 159 -19.68 4.01 5.74
N GLU A 160 -20.51 5.04 5.59
CA GLU A 160 -21.94 4.87 5.30
C GLU A 160 -22.15 4.46 3.84
N THR A 161 -21.36 5.01 2.93
CA THR A 161 -21.51 4.84 1.48
C THR A 161 -20.20 4.38 0.82
N ARG A 162 -20.32 3.86 -0.41
CA ARG A 162 -19.16 3.59 -1.27
C ARG A 162 -18.36 4.84 -1.60
N VAL A 163 -19.03 6.02 -1.68
CA VAL A 163 -18.36 7.29 -1.96
C VAL A 163 -17.40 7.64 -0.83
N GLU A 164 -17.81 7.46 0.42
CA GLU A 164 -16.94 7.70 1.58
C GLU A 164 -15.74 6.75 1.61
N LEU A 165 -15.94 5.47 1.29
CA LEU A 165 -14.85 4.51 1.20
C LEU A 165 -13.90 4.83 0.03
N LEU A 166 -14.41 5.30 -1.11
CA LEU A 166 -13.57 5.77 -2.22
C LEU A 166 -12.74 6.99 -1.82
N GLU A 167 -13.30 7.91 -1.02
CA GLU A 167 -12.57 9.06 -0.51
C GLU A 167 -11.42 8.63 0.43
N TYR A 168 -11.64 7.60 1.24
CA TYR A 168 -10.56 6.98 2.00
C TYR A 168 -9.49 6.35 1.07
N CYS A 169 -9.90 5.59 0.04
CA CYS A 169 -8.97 5.01 -0.95
C CYS A 169 -8.17 6.08 -1.69
N ARG A 170 -8.77 7.25 -1.97
CA ARG A 170 -8.10 8.40 -2.60
C ARG A 170 -6.91 8.88 -1.76
N ARG A 171 -6.99 8.76 -0.44
CA ARG A 171 -5.91 9.15 0.48
C ARG A 171 -4.96 8.00 0.86
N SER A 172 -5.46 6.78 0.98
CA SER A 172 -4.69 5.64 1.49
C SER A 172 -3.98 4.82 0.40
N ALA A 173 -4.48 4.80 -0.83
CA ALA A 173 -3.99 3.94 -1.90
C ALA A 173 -3.53 4.70 -3.16
N ASN A 174 -4.36 5.63 -3.64
CA ASN A 174 -4.11 6.32 -4.92
C ASN A 174 -2.80 7.13 -4.95
N PRO A 175 -2.35 7.76 -3.86
CA PRO A 175 -1.08 8.50 -3.84
C PRO A 175 0.12 7.65 -4.27
N VAL A 176 0.11 6.36 -3.96
CA VAL A 176 1.22 5.46 -4.31
C VAL A 176 1.37 5.32 -5.84
N GLY A 177 0.25 5.10 -6.54
CA GLY A 177 0.25 4.99 -8.00
C GLY A 177 0.64 6.30 -8.66
N ARG A 178 0.15 7.44 -8.15
CA ARG A 178 0.49 8.78 -8.63
C ARG A 178 1.98 9.09 -8.49
N VAL A 179 2.58 8.74 -7.34
CA VAL A 179 4.03 8.89 -7.13
C VAL A 179 4.82 8.03 -8.11
N VAL A 180 4.42 6.77 -8.34
CA VAL A 180 5.09 5.89 -9.31
C VAL A 180 5.06 6.48 -10.73
N LEU A 181 3.94 7.06 -11.17
CA LEU A 181 3.82 7.72 -12.47
C LEU A 181 4.67 8.99 -12.51
N ALA A 182 4.63 9.83 -11.47
CA ALA A 182 5.40 11.06 -11.40
C ALA A 182 6.92 10.83 -11.46
N LEU A 183 7.42 9.71 -10.93
CA LEU A 183 8.84 9.32 -11.04
C LEU A 183 9.31 9.10 -12.49
N GLU A 184 8.39 8.83 -13.40
CA GLU A 184 8.64 8.77 -14.85
C GLU A 184 8.15 10.04 -15.58
N GLY A 185 7.83 11.09 -14.85
CA GLY A 185 7.40 12.38 -15.39
C GLY A 185 5.98 12.38 -15.95
N CYS A 186 5.15 11.41 -15.57
CA CYS A 186 3.76 11.29 -16.03
C CYS A 186 2.82 12.00 -15.07
N HIS A 187 2.18 13.05 -15.55
CA HIS A 187 1.26 13.89 -14.77
C HIS A 187 -0.10 14.07 -15.50
N GLU A 188 -0.30 13.36 -16.61
CA GLU A 188 -1.50 13.45 -17.43
C GLU A 188 -2.72 12.98 -16.63
N PRO A 189 -3.81 13.78 -16.55
CA PRO A 189 -4.98 13.45 -15.75
C PRO A 189 -5.59 12.09 -16.08
N GLU A 190 -5.59 11.71 -17.35
CA GLU A 190 -6.13 10.43 -17.82
C GLU A 190 -5.35 9.23 -17.27
N LEU A 191 -4.01 9.33 -17.23
CA LEU A 191 -3.16 8.28 -16.65
C LEU A 191 -3.33 8.20 -15.13
N LEU A 192 -3.48 9.37 -14.46
CA LEU A 192 -3.73 9.42 -13.03
C LEU A 192 -5.06 8.76 -12.66
N VAL A 193 -6.15 9.02 -13.40
CA VAL A 193 -7.46 8.39 -13.19
C VAL A 193 -7.37 6.86 -13.31
N MET A 194 -6.68 6.37 -14.34
CA MET A 194 -6.48 4.92 -14.52
C MET A 194 -5.65 4.31 -13.39
N SER A 195 -4.59 5.01 -12.95
CA SER A 195 -3.76 4.59 -11.83
C SER A 195 -4.54 4.54 -10.53
N ASP A 196 -5.32 5.58 -10.24
CA ASP A 196 -6.20 5.66 -9.08
C ASP A 196 -7.19 4.50 -9.06
N SER A 197 -7.76 4.15 -10.23
CA SER A 197 -8.70 3.04 -10.35
C SER A 197 -8.04 1.69 -10.04
N ILE A 198 -6.78 1.46 -10.49
CA ILE A 198 -6.03 0.27 -10.12
C ILE A 198 -5.76 0.25 -8.61
N CYS A 199 -5.24 1.35 -8.05
CA CYS A 199 -4.91 1.45 -6.63
C CYS A 199 -6.14 1.25 -5.74
N THR A 200 -7.27 1.85 -6.11
CA THR A 200 -8.56 1.64 -5.43
C THR A 200 -8.99 0.17 -5.49
N GLY A 201 -8.97 -0.46 -6.67
CA GLY A 201 -9.30 -1.88 -6.81
C GLY A 201 -8.41 -2.78 -5.97
N LEU A 202 -7.10 -2.48 -5.90
CA LEU A 202 -6.13 -3.18 -5.05
C LEU A 202 -6.49 -3.04 -3.56
N GLN A 203 -6.85 -1.84 -3.12
CA GLN A 203 -7.23 -1.58 -1.73
C GLN A 203 -8.53 -2.31 -1.37
N LEU A 204 -9.55 -2.25 -2.24
CA LEU A 204 -10.82 -2.92 -2.04
C LEU A 204 -10.65 -4.44 -1.90
N VAL A 205 -9.94 -5.11 -2.81
CA VAL A 205 -9.74 -6.57 -2.68
C VAL A 205 -8.94 -6.95 -1.44
N ASN A 206 -8.05 -6.07 -0.93
CA ASN A 206 -7.37 -6.28 0.35
C ASN A 206 -8.36 -6.22 1.52
N PHE A 207 -9.27 -5.25 1.55
CA PHE A 207 -10.31 -5.19 2.57
C PHE A 207 -11.19 -6.44 2.54
N TRP A 208 -11.61 -6.87 1.36
CA TRP A 208 -12.46 -8.07 1.20
C TRP A 208 -11.73 -9.37 1.58
N GLN A 209 -10.43 -9.43 1.36
CA GLN A 209 -9.59 -10.55 1.75
C GLN A 209 -9.38 -10.63 3.28
N ASP A 210 -9.32 -9.47 3.94
CA ASP A 210 -8.87 -9.33 5.33
C ASP A 210 -10.03 -9.09 6.34
N ILE A 211 -11.32 -9.23 5.92
CA ILE A 211 -12.50 -8.93 6.76
C ILE A 211 -12.40 -9.57 8.15
N LYS A 212 -12.04 -10.86 8.24
CA LYS A 212 -11.94 -11.57 9.53
C LYS A 212 -10.89 -10.94 10.44
N ARG A 213 -9.76 -10.56 9.88
CA ARG A 213 -8.66 -9.93 10.62
C ARG A 213 -9.05 -8.53 11.08
N ASP A 214 -9.58 -7.73 10.16
CA ASP A 214 -9.92 -6.33 10.43
C ASP A 214 -11.08 -6.24 11.42
N SER A 215 -12.11 -7.10 11.28
CA SER A 215 -13.19 -7.23 12.25
C SER A 215 -12.69 -7.61 13.65
N SER A 216 -11.67 -8.47 13.75
CA SER A 216 -11.11 -8.88 15.05
C SER A 216 -10.40 -7.75 15.83
N VAL A 217 -10.03 -6.69 15.13
CA VAL A 217 -9.47 -5.47 15.73
C VAL A 217 -10.45 -4.28 15.65
N GLY A 218 -11.74 -4.57 15.46
CA GLY A 218 -12.80 -3.56 15.49
C GLY A 218 -12.93 -2.71 14.21
N ARG A 219 -12.28 -3.07 13.11
CA ARG A 219 -12.29 -2.32 11.86
C ARG A 219 -13.13 -3.03 10.78
N VAL A 220 -14.17 -2.36 10.27
CA VAL A 220 -15.02 -2.84 9.17
C VAL A 220 -15.05 -1.79 8.08
N TYR A 221 -14.44 -2.13 6.93
CA TYR A 221 -14.36 -1.24 5.76
C TYR A 221 -15.54 -1.45 4.78
N LEU A 222 -16.42 -2.42 5.02
CA LEU A 222 -17.65 -2.61 4.22
C LEU A 222 -18.57 -1.39 4.40
N PRO A 223 -19.08 -0.77 3.32
CA PRO A 223 -20.04 0.32 3.43
C PRO A 223 -21.33 -0.14 4.13
N ARG A 224 -21.83 0.65 5.08
CA ARG A 224 -23.04 0.31 5.84
C ARG A 224 -24.25 0.11 4.92
N GLN A 225 -24.41 0.97 3.90
CA GLN A 225 -25.50 0.84 2.92
C GLN A 225 -25.52 -0.55 2.26
N ASP A 226 -24.33 -1.09 1.90
CA ASP A 226 -24.24 -2.39 1.26
C ASP A 226 -24.50 -3.52 2.27
N MET A 227 -23.95 -3.39 3.50
CA MET A 227 -24.25 -4.33 4.58
C MET A 227 -25.76 -4.42 4.84
N VAL A 228 -26.45 -3.28 4.98
CA VAL A 228 -27.90 -3.22 5.17
C VAL A 228 -28.65 -3.84 3.97
N GLY A 229 -28.24 -3.49 2.75
CA GLY A 229 -28.85 -4.01 1.52
C GLY A 229 -28.81 -5.54 1.39
N PHE A 230 -27.80 -6.18 1.98
CA PHE A 230 -27.66 -7.64 2.00
C PHE A 230 -28.06 -8.28 3.34
N GLY A 231 -28.58 -7.52 4.30
CA GLY A 231 -28.97 -8.04 5.63
C GLY A 231 -27.77 -8.52 6.45
N VAL A 232 -26.63 -7.87 6.33
CA VAL A 232 -25.38 -8.17 7.05
C VAL A 232 -25.16 -7.15 8.15
N ASP A 233 -24.87 -7.63 9.36
CA ASP A 233 -24.42 -6.83 10.50
C ASP A 233 -23.00 -7.25 10.95
N CYS A 234 -22.48 -6.56 11.95
CA CYS A 234 -21.16 -6.86 12.50
C CYS A 234 -21.09 -8.24 13.18
N ALA A 235 -22.21 -8.73 13.74
CA ALA A 235 -22.24 -10.04 14.41
C ALA A 235 -22.01 -11.17 13.39
N LEU A 236 -22.56 -11.05 12.19
CA LEU A 236 -22.32 -12.00 11.11
C LEU A 236 -20.87 -12.01 10.64
N LEU A 237 -20.17 -10.86 10.70
CA LEU A 237 -18.74 -10.76 10.35
C LEU A 237 -17.82 -11.36 11.43
N ASP A 238 -18.26 -11.44 12.67
CA ASP A 238 -17.51 -12.08 13.76
C ASP A 238 -17.57 -13.61 13.71
N GLY A 239 -18.48 -14.16 12.91
CA GLY A 239 -18.62 -15.58 12.69
C GLY A 239 -17.34 -16.27 12.21
N THR A 240 -17.32 -17.62 12.29
CA THR A 240 -16.21 -18.45 11.80
C THR A 240 -16.41 -18.89 10.35
N ARG A 241 -17.58 -18.64 9.77
CA ARG A 241 -17.94 -18.95 8.37
C ARG A 241 -18.87 -17.87 7.83
N ALA A 242 -18.70 -17.55 6.55
CA ALA A 242 -19.59 -16.62 5.87
C ALA A 242 -20.97 -17.25 5.65
N THR A 243 -22.03 -16.56 6.11
CA THR A 243 -23.42 -16.91 5.83
C THR A 243 -23.74 -16.65 4.35
N PRO A 244 -24.88 -17.15 3.82
CA PRO A 244 -25.30 -16.83 2.44
C PRO A 244 -25.37 -15.31 2.18
N GLN A 245 -25.83 -14.51 3.15
CA GLN A 245 -25.91 -13.05 3.07
C GLN A 245 -24.52 -12.43 2.94
N VAL A 246 -23.57 -12.83 3.79
CA VAL A 246 -22.17 -12.34 3.74
C VAL A 246 -21.51 -12.71 2.41
N ARG A 247 -21.77 -13.93 1.89
CA ARG A 247 -21.26 -14.36 0.58
C ARG A 247 -21.84 -13.53 -0.57
N ALA A 248 -23.14 -13.22 -0.52
CA ALA A 248 -23.80 -12.40 -1.53
C ALA A 248 -23.26 -10.96 -1.52
N LEU A 249 -23.08 -10.37 -0.32
CA LEU A 249 -22.42 -9.08 -0.16
C LEU A 249 -21.01 -9.09 -0.75
N LEU A 250 -20.18 -10.06 -0.37
CA LEU A 250 -18.79 -10.15 -0.86
C LEU A 250 -18.69 -10.40 -2.36
N HIS A 251 -19.66 -11.12 -2.95
CA HIS A 251 -19.76 -11.26 -4.41
C HIS A 251 -19.95 -9.89 -5.07
N ALA A 252 -20.86 -9.04 -4.56
CA ALA A 252 -21.09 -7.70 -5.08
C ALA A 252 -19.87 -6.78 -4.89
N GLU A 253 -19.21 -6.87 -3.73
CA GLU A 253 -18.02 -6.07 -3.42
C GLU A 253 -16.80 -6.46 -4.28
N VAL A 254 -16.59 -7.74 -4.54
CA VAL A 254 -15.55 -8.23 -5.45
C VAL A 254 -15.84 -7.79 -6.88
N ALA A 255 -17.11 -7.80 -7.32
CA ALA A 255 -17.51 -7.30 -8.62
C ALA A 255 -17.20 -5.81 -8.77
N TRP A 256 -17.43 -5.00 -7.73
CA TRP A 256 -17.05 -3.59 -7.71
C TRP A 256 -15.53 -3.38 -7.84
N ALA A 257 -14.72 -4.12 -7.08
CA ALA A 257 -13.26 -4.05 -7.23
C ALA A 257 -12.78 -4.44 -8.64
N ARG A 258 -13.42 -5.46 -9.27
CA ARG A 258 -13.14 -5.86 -10.65
C ARG A 258 -13.49 -4.74 -11.65
N ALA A 259 -14.58 -3.98 -11.42
CA ALA A 259 -14.92 -2.82 -12.23
C ALA A 259 -13.83 -1.72 -12.15
N CYS A 260 -13.28 -1.47 -10.95
CA CYS A 260 -12.13 -0.57 -10.81
C CYS A 260 -10.92 -1.04 -11.63
N PHE A 261 -10.60 -2.34 -11.60
CA PHE A 261 -9.52 -2.90 -12.44
C PHE A 261 -9.80 -2.77 -13.94
N ALA A 262 -11.04 -2.89 -14.38
CA ALA A 262 -11.39 -2.71 -15.78
C ALA A 262 -11.20 -1.26 -16.26
N VAL A 263 -11.56 -0.27 -15.44
CA VAL A 263 -11.29 1.15 -15.71
C VAL A 263 -9.80 1.45 -15.79
N GLY A 264 -9.00 0.84 -14.91
CA GLY A 264 -7.55 1.06 -14.86
C GLY A 264 -6.74 0.27 -15.89
N GLU A 265 -7.28 -0.80 -16.50
CA GLU A 265 -6.54 -1.71 -17.39
C GLU A 265 -5.84 -1.03 -18.57
N PRO A 266 -6.41 0.01 -19.23
CA PRO A 266 -5.74 0.69 -20.34
C PRO A 266 -4.38 1.29 -19.96
N LEU A 267 -4.15 1.62 -18.68
CA LEU A 267 -2.87 2.13 -18.20
C LEU A 267 -1.70 1.20 -18.53
N VAL A 268 -1.92 -0.13 -18.56
CA VAL A 268 -0.88 -1.12 -18.91
C VAL A 268 -0.27 -0.84 -20.28
N LYS A 269 -1.07 -0.28 -21.21
CA LYS A 269 -0.59 0.04 -22.58
C LYS A 269 -0.20 1.51 -22.74
N GLN A 270 -0.78 2.42 -21.94
CA GLN A 270 -0.60 3.87 -22.08
C GLN A 270 0.55 4.41 -21.23
N ALA A 271 0.88 3.74 -20.12
CA ALA A 271 2.00 4.13 -19.26
C ALA A 271 3.34 4.03 -20.01
N PRO A 272 4.40 4.72 -19.54
CA PRO A 272 5.75 4.58 -20.02
C PRO A 272 6.18 3.12 -20.13
N LEU A 273 6.86 2.78 -21.22
CA LEU A 273 7.20 1.40 -21.58
C LEU A 273 7.84 0.61 -20.44
N LEU A 274 8.72 1.25 -19.67
CA LEU A 274 9.44 0.61 -18.57
C LEU A 274 8.60 0.40 -17.29
N LEU A 275 7.46 1.10 -17.13
CA LEU A 275 6.52 0.88 -16.02
C LEU A 275 5.47 -0.19 -16.33
N ARG A 276 5.16 -0.44 -17.61
CA ARG A 276 4.10 -1.38 -18.02
C ARG A 276 4.18 -2.75 -17.37
N PRO A 277 5.37 -3.39 -17.24
CA PRO A 277 5.46 -4.70 -16.60
C PRO A 277 5.08 -4.67 -15.11
N ALA A 278 5.48 -3.63 -14.39
CA ALA A 278 5.11 -3.46 -12.98
C ALA A 278 3.60 -3.21 -12.82
N ILE A 279 3.03 -2.32 -13.62
CA ILE A 279 1.59 -2.02 -13.62
C ILE A 279 0.78 -3.28 -13.95
N LYS A 280 1.19 -4.03 -14.99
CA LYS A 280 0.58 -5.30 -15.36
C LYS A 280 0.60 -6.31 -14.22
N MET A 281 1.73 -6.41 -13.50
CA MET A 281 1.86 -7.32 -12.37
C MET A 281 0.93 -6.93 -11.21
N PHE A 282 0.83 -5.64 -10.85
CA PHE A 282 -0.09 -5.19 -9.81
C PHE A 282 -1.54 -5.48 -10.18
N LEU A 283 -1.96 -5.13 -11.38
CA LEU A 283 -3.31 -5.40 -11.89
C LEU A 283 -3.62 -6.91 -11.86
N ALA A 284 -2.72 -7.74 -12.37
CA ALA A 284 -2.89 -9.18 -12.39
C ALA A 284 -2.87 -9.79 -10.98
N GLY A 285 -2.07 -9.23 -10.06
CA GLY A 285 -2.04 -9.60 -8.63
C GLY A 285 -3.38 -9.31 -7.94
N GLY A 286 -3.95 -8.12 -8.17
CA GLY A 286 -5.26 -7.76 -7.63
C GLY A 286 -6.38 -8.66 -8.15
N ARG A 287 -6.39 -8.92 -9.45
CA ARG A 287 -7.33 -9.89 -10.06
C ARG A 287 -7.16 -11.30 -9.47
N ALA A 288 -5.92 -11.74 -9.25
CA ALA A 288 -5.67 -13.04 -8.64
C ALA A 288 -6.18 -13.16 -7.20
N VAL A 289 -6.17 -12.06 -6.42
CA VAL A 289 -6.80 -12.03 -5.08
C VAL A 289 -8.33 -12.09 -5.21
N ALA A 290 -8.94 -11.31 -6.10
CA ALA A 290 -10.37 -11.38 -6.38
C ALA A 290 -10.80 -12.81 -6.76
N ASP A 291 -10.01 -13.47 -7.64
CA ASP A 291 -10.24 -14.87 -8.03
C ASP A 291 -10.06 -15.85 -6.85
N ALA A 292 -9.14 -15.56 -5.92
CA ALA A 292 -8.95 -16.39 -4.73
C ALA A 292 -10.15 -16.27 -3.76
N ILE A 293 -10.73 -15.08 -3.62
CA ILE A 293 -11.95 -14.86 -2.83
C ILE A 293 -13.13 -15.61 -3.47
N GLU A 294 -13.30 -15.52 -4.78
CA GLU A 294 -14.35 -16.22 -5.52
C GLU A 294 -14.20 -17.75 -5.41
N ARG A 295 -12.99 -18.30 -5.62
CA ARG A 295 -12.70 -19.73 -5.44
C ARG A 295 -12.93 -20.23 -4.02
N ALA A 296 -12.82 -19.37 -3.01
CA ALA A 296 -13.22 -19.68 -1.64
C ALA A 296 -14.74 -19.63 -1.43
N GLY A 297 -15.53 -19.41 -2.49
CA GLY A 297 -16.98 -19.23 -2.42
C GLY A 297 -17.35 -18.01 -1.60
N PHE A 298 -16.54 -16.94 -1.66
CA PHE A 298 -16.72 -15.70 -0.90
C PHE A 298 -16.74 -15.92 0.63
N ASP A 299 -16.10 -16.99 1.12
CA ASP A 299 -15.94 -17.27 2.55
C ASP A 299 -14.56 -16.82 3.02
N THR A 300 -14.44 -15.54 3.34
CA THR A 300 -13.20 -14.94 3.87
C THR A 300 -13.15 -14.98 5.40
N LEU A 301 -14.21 -15.48 6.05
CA LEU A 301 -14.29 -15.62 7.51
C LEU A 301 -13.70 -16.93 8.01
N SER A 302 -13.85 -18.04 7.27
CA SER A 302 -13.28 -19.33 7.66
C SER A 302 -11.76 -19.38 7.49
N ARG A 303 -11.25 -18.77 6.46
CA ARG A 303 -9.79 -18.63 6.19
C ARG A 303 -9.54 -17.47 5.27
N ARG A 304 -8.38 -16.83 5.43
CA ARG A 304 -7.92 -15.79 4.50
C ARG A 304 -7.64 -16.41 3.12
N PRO A 305 -8.34 -16.00 2.04
CA PRO A 305 -8.01 -16.46 0.70
C PRO A 305 -6.60 -15.96 0.31
N THR A 306 -5.79 -16.80 -0.31
CA THR A 306 -4.43 -16.44 -0.72
C THR A 306 -4.15 -16.85 -2.15
N VAL A 307 -3.30 -16.06 -2.82
CA VAL A 307 -2.75 -16.43 -4.14
C VAL A 307 -1.67 -17.48 -3.92
N SER A 308 -1.72 -18.58 -4.68
CA SER A 308 -0.74 -19.66 -4.53
C SER A 308 0.68 -19.19 -4.89
N LYS A 309 1.70 -19.80 -4.26
CA LYS A 309 3.11 -19.46 -4.54
C LYS A 309 3.47 -19.65 -6.02
N TRP A 310 2.92 -20.66 -6.66
CA TRP A 310 3.11 -20.92 -8.09
C TRP A 310 2.51 -19.78 -8.94
N GLN A 311 1.32 -19.32 -8.61
CA GLN A 311 0.69 -18.21 -9.32
C GLN A 311 1.46 -16.90 -9.10
N GLN A 312 1.94 -16.64 -7.88
CA GLN A 312 2.83 -15.50 -7.58
C GLN A 312 4.12 -15.56 -8.41
N PHE A 313 4.77 -16.72 -8.45
CA PHE A 313 5.97 -16.93 -9.25
C PHE A 313 5.71 -16.68 -10.74
N ARG A 314 4.62 -17.19 -11.28
CA ARG A 314 4.24 -16.97 -12.70
C ARG A 314 4.03 -15.49 -13.00
N LEU A 315 3.28 -14.76 -12.14
CA LEU A 315 3.07 -13.32 -12.29
C LEU A 315 4.39 -12.54 -12.27
N ALA A 316 5.31 -12.89 -11.38
CA ALA A 316 6.62 -12.26 -11.29
C ALA A 316 7.51 -12.57 -12.51
N ALA A 317 7.47 -13.80 -13.00
CA ALA A 317 8.21 -14.22 -14.20
C ALA A 317 7.69 -13.52 -15.46
N ASP A 318 6.38 -13.45 -15.65
CA ASP A 318 5.75 -12.74 -16.76
C ASP A 318 6.10 -11.25 -16.77
N ALA A 319 6.08 -10.62 -15.60
CA ALA A 319 6.46 -9.23 -15.45
C ALA A 319 7.95 -8.99 -15.73
N TRP A 320 8.81 -9.89 -15.26
CA TRP A 320 10.26 -9.81 -15.50
C TRP A 320 10.62 -9.97 -17.00
N LEU A 321 10.00 -10.93 -17.69
CA LEU A 321 10.13 -11.09 -19.14
C LEU A 321 9.67 -9.83 -19.87
N GLY A 322 8.52 -9.28 -19.47
CA GLY A 322 7.99 -8.04 -20.02
C GLY A 322 8.95 -6.86 -19.84
N LEU A 323 9.60 -6.73 -18.67
CA LEU A 323 10.59 -5.68 -18.43
C LEU A 323 11.83 -5.83 -19.34
N ARG A 324 12.32 -7.05 -19.54
CA ARG A 324 13.45 -7.29 -20.45
C ARG A 324 13.12 -6.95 -21.89
N MET A 325 11.94 -7.32 -22.36
CA MET A 325 11.46 -6.95 -23.68
C MET A 325 11.30 -5.43 -23.83
N ALA A 326 10.73 -4.76 -22.83
CA ALA A 326 10.59 -3.31 -22.82
C ALA A 326 11.96 -2.59 -22.86
N ALA A 327 12.93 -3.06 -22.07
CA ALA A 327 14.29 -2.51 -22.05
C ALA A 327 15.00 -2.68 -23.41
N PHE A 328 14.83 -3.83 -24.06
CA PHE A 328 15.39 -4.10 -25.38
C PHE A 328 14.81 -3.17 -26.47
N HIS A 329 13.50 -2.92 -26.44
CA HIS A 329 12.86 -1.99 -27.38
C HIS A 329 13.30 -0.53 -27.12
N ALA A 330 13.40 -0.12 -25.85
CA ALA A 330 13.86 1.22 -25.50
C ALA A 330 15.29 1.51 -26.02
N GLN A 331 16.20 0.52 -25.96
CA GLN A 331 17.57 0.66 -26.49
C GLN A 331 17.61 0.82 -28.00
N LYS A 332 16.69 0.18 -28.74
CA LYS A 332 16.60 0.29 -30.21
C LYS A 332 15.99 1.59 -30.70
N SER A 333 15.21 2.29 -29.84
CA SER A 333 14.51 3.53 -30.19
C SER A 333 15.31 4.79 -29.88
N THR A 334 16.52 4.67 -29.32
CA THR A 334 17.44 5.81 -29.13
C THR A 334 18.29 5.94 -30.39
N PRO A 335 18.06 6.97 -31.25
CA PRO A 335 18.98 7.24 -32.35
C PRO A 335 20.33 7.65 -31.77
N GLY A 336 21.42 7.13 -32.30
CA GLY A 336 22.80 7.45 -31.97
C GLY A 336 23.17 8.87 -32.37
#